data_dac7650dbd64535ec2eb404e8f4bb8e2
#
_entry.id   dac7650dbd64535ec2eb404e8f4bb8e2
#
_cell.length_a   1.000
_cell.length_b   1.000
_cell.length_c   1.000
_cell.angle_alpha   90.00
_cell.angle_beta   90.00
_cell.angle_gamma   90.00
#
_symmetry.space_group_name_H-M   'P 1'
#
loop_
_entity.id
_entity.type
_entity.pdbx_description
1 polymer ?
#
loop_
_entity_poly.entity_id
_entity_poly.type
_entity_poly.pdbx_seq_one_letter_code
_entity_poly.pdbx_strand_id
1 'polypeptide(L)'
;MLDVNKLIASVEECLGWPYVSPGTNDSRGIDCSGLFVKAYRDQGASIYHGSNTIYRKYCSEKGKLSSVSQLKPGMAVFKWNANTPEKFDDGLGDFQHIGLVTSVNPLRIVHASSAAGCVTTDTKLGKWAYWGWLKDVAKGDSLPPTPAEPTEGDEKPMAEFATVIADSGSTVNMRTKAKSTAALVERVPLGARVEVLGTCGSWTKVKFGSRTGYMMTKFLIAEDEQEPDEDLTLEERVTRLEKRVAMLEMKDGAVG
;
A
#
# COMPACT_ATOMS: atom_id res chain seq x y z
N MET A 1 10.02 21.54 -14.40
CA MET A 1 10.23 20.58 -13.29
C MET A 1 8.88 20.01 -12.89
N LEU A 2 8.82 18.73 -12.56
CA LEU A 2 7.61 18.06 -12.11
C LEU A 2 7.29 18.48 -10.67
N ASP A 3 5.99 18.58 -10.40
CA ASP A 3 5.47 18.84 -9.07
C ASP A 3 5.52 17.55 -8.22
N VAL A 4 6.17 17.61 -7.07
CA VAL A 4 6.34 16.47 -6.17
C VAL A 4 4.98 15.98 -5.61
N ASN A 5 4.03 16.90 -5.34
CA ASN A 5 2.73 16.53 -4.79
C ASN A 5 1.88 15.80 -5.83
N LYS A 6 1.94 16.22 -7.10
CA LYS A 6 1.28 15.53 -8.21
C LYS A 6 1.92 14.15 -8.45
N LEU A 7 3.25 14.04 -8.27
CA LEU A 7 3.95 12.75 -8.36
C LEU A 7 3.44 11.78 -7.29
N ILE A 8 3.34 12.26 -6.03
CA ILE A 8 2.84 11.47 -4.90
C ILE A 8 1.38 11.06 -5.14
N ALA A 9 0.51 12.02 -5.46
CA ALA A 9 -0.92 11.76 -5.71
C ALA A 9 -1.12 10.72 -6.83
N SER A 10 -0.40 10.85 -7.95
CA SER A 10 -0.47 9.91 -9.07
C SER A 10 -0.04 8.49 -8.69
N VAL A 11 0.92 8.33 -7.78
CA VAL A 11 1.36 7.01 -7.30
C VAL A 11 0.37 6.44 -6.29
N GLU A 12 -0.17 7.25 -5.39
CA GLU A 12 -1.18 6.82 -4.40
C GLU A 12 -2.50 6.41 -5.06
N GLU A 13 -2.93 7.08 -6.13
CA GLU A 13 -4.08 6.67 -6.95
C GLU A 13 -3.97 5.24 -7.48
N CYS A 14 -2.75 4.73 -7.66
CA CYS A 14 -2.52 3.37 -8.14
C CYS A 14 -2.66 2.30 -7.06
N LEU A 15 -2.87 2.64 -5.80
CA LEU A 15 -3.02 1.66 -4.72
C LEU A 15 -4.09 0.62 -5.08
N GLY A 16 -3.72 -0.66 -4.89
CA GLY A 16 -4.58 -1.77 -5.26
C GLY A 16 -4.54 -2.19 -6.73
N TRP A 17 -3.92 -1.44 -7.64
CA TRP A 17 -3.79 -1.89 -9.03
C TRP A 17 -2.98 -3.18 -9.13
N PRO A 18 -3.35 -4.12 -10.04
CA PRO A 18 -2.68 -5.40 -10.15
C PRO A 18 -1.21 -5.25 -10.57
N TYR A 19 -0.32 -6.04 -9.95
CA TYR A 19 1.07 -6.16 -10.41
C TYR A 19 1.13 -7.00 -11.68
N VAL A 20 1.64 -6.44 -12.75
CA VAL A 20 1.94 -7.14 -14.02
C VAL A 20 3.31 -6.66 -14.52
N SER A 21 4.19 -7.57 -14.92
CA SER A 21 5.50 -7.22 -15.47
C SER A 21 5.80 -8.07 -16.73
N PRO A 22 6.08 -7.44 -17.87
CA PRO A 22 5.92 -6.02 -18.12
C PRO A 22 4.45 -5.61 -18.09
N GLY A 23 4.15 -4.44 -17.46
CA GLY A 23 2.79 -3.92 -17.34
C GLY A 23 2.41 -2.96 -18.46
N THR A 24 1.12 -2.68 -18.58
CA THR A 24 0.59 -1.65 -19.47
C THR A 24 0.76 -0.23 -18.90
N ASN A 25 1.21 -0.12 -17.64
CA ASN A 25 1.37 1.13 -16.88
C ASN A 25 0.05 1.91 -16.75
N ASP A 26 -1.04 1.18 -16.52
CA ASP A 26 -2.39 1.65 -16.23
C ASP A 26 -3.10 0.68 -15.25
N SER A 27 -4.39 0.89 -14.97
CA SER A 27 -5.17 0.09 -14.02
C SER A 27 -5.33 -1.41 -14.39
N ARG A 28 -4.98 -1.82 -15.61
CA ARG A 28 -4.99 -3.22 -16.05
C ARG A 28 -3.74 -3.98 -15.59
N GLY A 29 -2.66 -3.26 -15.31
CA GLY A 29 -1.44 -3.86 -14.79
C GLY A 29 -0.25 -2.92 -14.80
N ILE A 30 0.47 -2.89 -13.69
CA ILE A 30 1.62 -2.01 -13.50
C ILE A 30 2.73 -2.73 -12.75
N ASP A 31 4.00 -2.49 -13.13
CA ASP A 31 5.16 -2.96 -12.37
C ASP A 31 5.79 -1.84 -11.54
N CYS A 32 6.87 -2.14 -10.79
CA CYS A 32 7.47 -1.20 -9.86
C CYS A 32 7.97 0.09 -10.52
N SER A 33 8.59 0.00 -11.70
CA SER A 33 9.04 1.18 -12.46
C SER A 33 7.94 1.79 -13.32
N GLY A 34 6.92 1.02 -13.67
CA GLY A 34 5.72 1.48 -14.35
C GLY A 34 4.95 2.54 -13.56
N LEU A 35 4.95 2.47 -12.21
CA LEU A 35 4.42 3.53 -11.35
C LEU A 35 5.04 4.90 -11.67
N PHE A 36 6.34 4.93 -11.85
CA PHE A 36 7.07 6.17 -12.18
C PHE A 36 6.79 6.62 -13.61
N VAL A 37 6.67 5.66 -14.56
CA VAL A 37 6.28 5.96 -15.95
C VAL A 37 4.90 6.61 -15.98
N LYS A 38 3.91 6.06 -15.24
CA LYS A 38 2.57 6.66 -15.12
C LYS A 38 2.64 8.05 -14.51
N ALA A 39 3.30 8.20 -13.36
CA ALA A 39 3.34 9.46 -12.63
C ALA A 39 4.02 10.60 -13.40
N TYR A 40 5.03 10.27 -14.21
CA TYR A 40 5.65 11.22 -15.14
C TYR A 40 4.71 11.57 -16.29
N ARG A 41 4.07 10.57 -16.90
CA ARG A 41 3.11 10.76 -18.00
C ARG A 41 1.95 11.64 -17.58
N ASP A 42 1.42 11.50 -16.37
CA ASP A 42 0.32 12.30 -15.83
C ASP A 42 0.69 13.81 -15.71
N GLN A 43 1.99 14.11 -15.69
CA GLN A 43 2.50 15.48 -15.70
C GLN A 43 3.10 15.90 -17.07
N GLY A 44 2.81 15.15 -18.14
CA GLY A 44 3.27 15.45 -19.49
C GLY A 44 4.77 15.19 -19.72
N ALA A 45 5.40 14.37 -18.88
CA ALA A 45 6.82 14.03 -18.96
C ALA A 45 7.04 12.52 -19.18
N SER A 46 8.29 12.12 -19.35
CA SER A 46 8.67 10.71 -19.51
C SER A 46 9.87 10.36 -18.65
N ILE A 47 9.91 9.10 -18.21
CA ILE A 47 11.04 8.50 -17.51
C ILE A 47 11.28 7.10 -18.08
N TYR A 48 12.51 6.61 -18.01
CA TYR A 48 12.85 5.26 -18.46
C TYR A 48 12.14 4.19 -17.63
N HIS A 49 11.61 3.17 -18.30
CA HIS A 49 10.95 2.03 -17.65
C HIS A 49 12.00 1.01 -17.17
N GLY A 50 12.47 1.14 -15.94
CA GLY A 50 13.45 0.23 -15.35
C GLY A 50 14.18 0.84 -14.14
N SER A 51 14.01 0.25 -12.97
CA SER A 51 14.52 0.73 -11.69
C SER A 51 16.04 0.94 -11.68
N ASN A 52 16.80 0.02 -12.28
CA ASN A 52 18.25 0.13 -12.43
C ASN A 52 18.70 1.39 -13.20
N THR A 53 18.03 1.68 -14.31
CA THR A 53 18.32 2.86 -15.11
C THR A 53 17.86 4.12 -14.40
N ILE A 54 16.72 4.08 -13.71
CA ILE A 54 16.22 5.21 -12.93
C ILE A 54 17.23 5.59 -11.86
N TYR A 55 17.73 4.63 -11.05
CA TYR A 55 18.74 4.92 -10.05
C TYR A 55 20.00 5.55 -10.65
N ARG A 56 20.53 4.96 -11.72
CA ARG A 56 21.81 5.38 -12.32
C ARG A 56 21.73 6.72 -13.02
N LYS A 57 20.68 6.96 -13.81
CA LYS A 57 20.61 8.07 -14.77
C LYS A 57 19.60 9.15 -14.42
N TYR A 58 18.60 8.85 -13.61
CA TYR A 58 17.49 9.78 -13.31
C TYR A 58 17.49 10.29 -11.86
N CYS A 59 18.39 9.83 -10.99
CA CYS A 59 18.58 10.39 -9.67
C CYS A 59 19.72 11.41 -9.67
N SER A 60 19.42 12.68 -9.31
CA SER A 60 20.41 13.76 -9.18
C SER A 60 21.24 13.63 -7.90
N GLU A 61 20.57 13.26 -6.81
CA GLU A 61 21.15 12.94 -5.52
C GLU A 61 20.74 11.53 -5.14
N LYS A 62 21.64 10.75 -4.60
CA LYS A 62 21.38 9.35 -4.25
C LYS A 62 22.42 8.81 -3.28
N GLY A 63 22.06 7.80 -2.52
CA GLY A 63 22.96 7.20 -1.55
C GLY A 63 22.38 5.94 -0.90
N LYS A 64 23.17 5.34 0.00
CA LYS A 64 22.71 4.24 0.86
C LYS A 64 21.69 4.76 1.86
N LEU A 65 20.66 3.95 2.10
CA LEU A 65 19.61 4.20 3.06
C LEU A 65 19.88 3.42 4.33
N SER A 66 20.03 4.12 5.46
CA SER A 66 20.27 3.53 6.78
C SER A 66 19.23 3.96 7.81
N SER A 67 18.53 5.08 7.58
CA SER A 67 17.54 5.62 8.52
C SER A 67 16.40 6.32 7.78
N VAL A 68 15.20 6.31 8.37
CA VAL A 68 14.05 7.09 7.89
C VAL A 68 14.34 8.58 7.85
N SER A 69 15.19 9.09 8.75
CA SER A 69 15.57 10.52 8.81
C SER A 69 16.27 11.04 7.54
N GLN A 70 16.79 10.15 6.68
CA GLN A 70 17.36 10.51 5.39
C GLN A 70 16.30 10.73 4.30
N LEU A 71 15.07 10.28 4.54
CA LEU A 71 14.00 10.30 3.55
C LEU A 71 13.20 11.59 3.62
N LYS A 72 12.69 11.98 2.45
CA LYS A 72 11.67 13.03 2.28
C LYS A 72 10.59 12.51 1.32
N PRO A 73 9.32 12.94 1.46
CA PRO A 73 8.30 12.63 0.47
C PRO A 73 8.75 13.07 -0.93
N GLY A 74 8.45 12.23 -1.94
CA GLY A 74 8.91 12.41 -3.31
C GLY A 74 10.24 11.74 -3.64
N MET A 75 10.98 11.22 -2.65
CA MET A 75 12.18 10.42 -2.91
C MET A 75 11.81 9.02 -3.42
N ALA A 76 12.56 8.55 -4.40
CA ALA A 76 12.58 7.14 -4.78
C ALA A 76 13.45 6.34 -3.80
N VAL A 77 13.02 5.12 -3.48
CA VAL A 77 13.80 4.15 -2.71
C VAL A 77 13.95 2.84 -3.49
N PHE A 78 15.05 2.13 -3.24
CA PHE A 78 15.43 0.96 -4.04
C PHE A 78 15.78 -0.23 -3.15
N LYS A 79 15.30 -1.42 -3.53
CA LYS A 79 15.81 -2.69 -3.02
C LYS A 79 17.00 -3.10 -3.88
N TRP A 80 18.05 -3.63 -3.26
CA TRP A 80 19.35 -3.81 -3.89
C TRP A 80 19.95 -5.18 -3.55
N ASN A 81 20.78 -5.67 -4.48
CA ASN A 81 21.73 -6.76 -4.24
C ASN A 81 23.07 -6.48 -4.93
N ALA A 82 24.10 -7.26 -4.57
CA ALA A 82 25.47 -7.01 -5.05
C ALA A 82 25.72 -7.42 -6.51
N ASN A 83 24.82 -8.19 -7.14
CA ASN A 83 25.01 -8.72 -8.48
C ASN A 83 24.69 -7.63 -9.51
N THR A 84 25.70 -6.99 -10.08
CA THR A 84 25.51 -5.99 -11.14
C THR A 84 25.01 -6.68 -12.40
N PRO A 85 23.86 -6.24 -12.99
CA PRO A 85 23.42 -6.77 -14.29
C PRO A 85 24.45 -6.46 -15.38
N GLU A 86 24.77 -7.44 -16.24
CA GLU A 86 25.80 -7.36 -17.28
C GLU A 86 25.71 -6.09 -18.14
N LYS A 87 24.50 -5.66 -18.48
CA LYS A 87 24.28 -4.44 -19.29
C LYS A 87 24.79 -3.14 -18.67
N PHE A 88 25.17 -3.12 -17.38
CA PHE A 88 25.64 -1.91 -16.70
C PHE A 88 27.15 -1.90 -16.45
N ASP A 89 27.76 -3.03 -16.18
CA ASP A 89 29.21 -3.24 -15.99
C ASP A 89 29.91 -2.13 -15.15
N ASP A 90 29.22 -1.68 -14.09
CA ASP A 90 29.67 -0.54 -13.28
C ASP A 90 29.98 -0.91 -11.80
N GLY A 91 29.79 -2.17 -11.44
CA GLY A 91 30.02 -2.68 -10.07
C GLY A 91 29.07 -2.14 -9.01
N LEU A 92 28.03 -1.37 -9.39
CA LEU A 92 27.12 -0.76 -8.42
C LEU A 92 26.06 -1.73 -7.85
N GLY A 93 25.97 -2.95 -8.38
CA GLY A 93 24.95 -3.92 -8.00
C GLY A 93 23.62 -3.74 -8.75
N ASP A 94 22.61 -4.48 -8.32
CA ASP A 94 21.28 -4.54 -8.94
C ASP A 94 20.23 -3.81 -8.10
N PHE A 95 19.68 -2.73 -8.63
CA PHE A 95 18.56 -1.97 -8.09
C PHE A 95 17.24 -2.55 -8.60
N GLN A 96 16.96 -3.79 -8.17
CA GLN A 96 15.93 -4.67 -8.74
C GLN A 96 14.48 -4.23 -8.48
N HIS A 97 14.27 -3.26 -7.60
CA HIS A 97 12.94 -2.79 -7.23
C HIS A 97 12.97 -1.33 -6.80
N ILE A 98 11.87 -0.62 -7.07
CA ILE A 98 11.73 0.80 -6.78
C ILE A 98 10.38 1.08 -6.11
N GLY A 99 10.34 2.04 -5.20
CA GLY A 99 9.15 2.61 -4.58
C GLY A 99 9.28 4.11 -4.39
N LEU A 100 8.17 4.80 -4.17
CA LEU A 100 8.12 6.22 -3.88
C LEU A 100 7.79 6.44 -2.40
N VAL A 101 8.56 7.28 -1.72
CA VAL A 101 8.23 7.76 -0.38
C VAL A 101 7.11 8.77 -0.50
N THR A 102 5.94 8.48 0.06
CA THR A 102 4.79 9.39 0.04
C THR A 102 4.60 10.11 1.38
N SER A 103 5.08 9.51 2.49
CA SER A 103 5.14 10.13 3.81
C SER A 103 6.34 9.60 4.59
N VAL A 104 6.81 10.36 5.58
CA VAL A 104 7.88 9.94 6.52
C VAL A 104 7.41 9.88 7.97
N ASN A 105 6.26 10.45 8.28
CA ASN A 105 5.65 10.40 9.61
C ASN A 105 4.11 10.30 9.50
N PRO A 106 3.54 9.07 9.57
CA PRO A 106 4.20 7.77 9.56
C PRO A 106 4.89 7.47 8.22
N LEU A 107 5.89 6.58 8.22
CA LEU A 107 6.57 6.18 6.98
C LEU A 107 5.60 5.45 6.05
N ARG A 108 5.52 5.91 4.80
CA ARG A 108 4.78 5.27 3.72
C ARG A 108 5.64 5.22 2.46
N ILE A 109 5.88 4.02 1.95
CA ILE A 109 6.58 3.77 0.68
C ILE A 109 5.63 3.01 -0.22
N VAL A 110 5.09 3.67 -1.24
CA VAL A 110 4.18 3.06 -2.22
C VAL A 110 4.98 2.40 -3.34
N HIS A 111 4.66 1.16 -3.65
CA HIS A 111 5.34 0.40 -4.70
C HIS A 111 4.46 -0.71 -5.28
N ALA A 112 4.66 -1.07 -6.56
CA ALA A 112 4.01 -2.23 -7.14
C ALA A 112 4.78 -3.50 -6.77
N SER A 113 4.20 -4.34 -5.92
CA SER A 113 4.83 -5.52 -5.34
C SER A 113 4.42 -6.81 -6.04
N SER A 114 5.38 -7.52 -6.66
CA SER A 114 5.13 -8.85 -7.22
C SER A 114 4.76 -9.88 -6.15
N ALA A 115 5.28 -9.71 -4.93
CA ALA A 115 4.96 -10.58 -3.80
C ALA A 115 3.53 -10.35 -3.29
N ALA A 116 3.07 -9.10 -3.23
CA ALA A 116 1.69 -8.76 -2.91
C ALA A 116 0.73 -9.07 -4.08
N GLY A 117 1.20 -8.93 -5.31
CA GLY A 117 0.40 -9.03 -6.53
C GLY A 117 -0.30 -7.72 -6.91
N CYS A 118 0.04 -6.62 -6.27
CA CYS A 118 -0.57 -5.31 -6.47
C CYS A 118 0.33 -4.16 -6.06
N VAL A 119 -0.13 -2.92 -6.32
CA VAL A 119 0.43 -1.71 -5.71
C VAL A 119 0.01 -1.66 -4.23
N THR A 120 0.98 -1.51 -3.36
CA THR A 120 0.82 -1.57 -1.90
C THR A 120 1.76 -0.59 -1.20
N THR A 121 1.66 -0.49 0.12
CA THR A 121 2.49 0.39 0.94
C THR A 121 3.36 -0.42 1.91
N ASP A 122 4.65 -0.12 1.98
CA ASP A 122 5.53 -0.54 3.08
C ASP A 122 5.60 0.60 4.13
N THR A 123 5.41 0.28 5.40
CA THR A 123 5.47 1.22 6.53
C THR A 123 6.77 1.12 7.34
N LYS A 124 7.69 0.27 6.90
CA LYS A 124 9.02 0.05 7.50
C LYS A 124 10.08 0.00 6.41
N LEU A 125 11.31 0.40 6.73
CA LEU A 125 12.42 0.34 5.77
C LEU A 125 12.69 -1.07 5.25
N GLY A 126 12.63 -2.08 6.11
CA GLY A 126 12.79 -3.49 5.70
C GLY A 126 14.02 -3.70 4.80
N LYS A 127 13.80 -4.08 3.53
CA LYS A 127 14.84 -4.33 2.52
C LYS A 127 15.15 -3.12 1.62
N TRP A 128 14.60 -1.95 1.89
CA TRP A 128 14.96 -0.73 1.17
C TRP A 128 16.37 -0.30 1.57
N ALA A 129 17.30 -0.25 0.61
CA ALA A 129 18.74 -0.12 0.87
C ALA A 129 19.37 1.14 0.28
N TYR A 130 18.69 1.77 -0.68
CA TYR A 130 19.16 3.00 -1.32
C TYR A 130 18.02 3.98 -1.52
N TRP A 131 18.36 5.26 -1.61
CA TRP A 131 17.45 6.35 -1.93
C TRP A 131 17.98 7.17 -3.10
N GLY A 132 17.09 7.90 -3.76
CA GLY A 132 17.47 8.85 -4.81
C GLY A 132 16.41 9.93 -5.00
N TRP A 133 16.85 11.17 -5.25
CA TRP A 133 15.99 12.27 -5.66
C TRP A 133 15.94 12.33 -7.19
N LEU A 134 14.75 12.26 -7.74
CA LEU A 134 14.55 12.28 -9.20
C LEU A 134 14.89 13.67 -9.74
N LYS A 135 15.81 13.75 -10.72
CA LYS A 135 16.42 15.00 -11.21
C LYS A 135 15.43 16.01 -11.78
N ASP A 136 14.30 15.53 -12.32
CA ASP A 136 13.28 16.38 -12.95
C ASP A 136 12.15 16.77 -11.98
N VAL A 137 12.21 16.34 -10.71
CA VAL A 137 11.22 16.63 -9.67
C VAL A 137 11.70 17.79 -8.82
N ALA A 138 10.85 18.81 -8.67
CA ALA A 138 11.14 19.96 -7.83
C ALA A 138 11.35 19.52 -6.38
N LYS A 139 12.44 20.00 -5.75
CA LYS A 139 12.60 19.88 -4.30
C LYS A 139 11.70 20.92 -3.68
N GLY A 140 10.59 20.49 -3.08
CA GLY A 140 9.73 21.38 -2.34
C GLY A 140 10.48 21.92 -1.12
N ASP A 141 10.68 23.22 -1.04
CA ASP A 141 11.16 23.90 0.16
C ASP A 141 10.10 23.97 1.27
N SER A 142 8.88 23.71 0.90
CA SER A 142 7.74 23.50 1.80
C SER A 142 7.03 22.22 1.37
N LEU A 143 7.16 21.17 2.15
CA LEU A 143 6.13 20.15 2.18
C LEU A 143 4.81 20.91 2.36
N PRO A 144 3.75 20.61 1.59
CA PRO A 144 2.45 20.93 2.09
C PRO A 144 2.40 20.37 3.51
N PRO A 145 1.75 21.06 4.44
CA PRO A 145 1.44 20.44 5.72
C PRO A 145 0.90 19.06 5.36
N THR A 146 1.35 18.03 6.11
CA THR A 146 0.68 16.72 6.16
C THR A 146 -0.73 16.91 5.69
N PRO A 147 -1.23 16.18 4.66
CA PRO A 147 -2.59 16.40 4.20
C PRO A 147 -3.41 16.71 5.43
N ALA A 148 -4.03 17.89 5.44
CA ALA A 148 -4.85 18.32 6.57
C ALA A 148 -5.64 17.10 6.94
N GLU A 149 -5.71 16.80 8.24
CA GLU A 149 -6.58 15.72 8.74
C GLU A 149 -7.76 15.62 7.80
N PRO A 150 -8.06 14.43 7.23
CA PRO A 150 -9.10 14.31 6.21
C PRO A 150 -10.29 15.10 6.75
N THR A 151 -10.71 16.12 6.01
CA THR A 151 -12.02 16.73 6.27
C THR A 151 -12.97 15.56 6.27
N GLU A 152 -13.71 15.37 7.36
CA GLU A 152 -14.66 14.29 7.60
C GLU A 152 -15.44 13.98 6.32
N GLY A 153 -15.06 12.93 5.63
CA GLY A 153 -15.59 12.49 4.34
C GLY A 153 -14.72 11.37 3.78
N ASP A 154 -14.94 10.13 4.23
CA ASP A 154 -14.69 8.86 3.53
C ASP A 154 -13.27 8.27 3.43
N GLU A 155 -12.29 8.57 4.30
CA GLU A 155 -11.23 7.60 4.60
C GLU A 155 -11.24 7.28 6.10
N LYS A 156 -12.03 6.26 6.47
CA LYS A 156 -11.99 5.65 7.78
C LYS A 156 -10.56 5.17 8.08
N PRO A 157 -9.94 5.53 9.22
CA PRO A 157 -8.65 4.97 9.59
C PRO A 157 -8.72 3.45 9.50
N MET A 158 -7.69 2.82 8.91
CA MET A 158 -7.68 1.36 8.82
C MET A 158 -7.70 0.80 10.24
N ALA A 159 -8.79 0.14 10.59
CA ALA A 159 -8.89 -0.57 11.85
C ALA A 159 -7.69 -1.51 11.99
N GLU A 160 -7.07 -1.54 13.15
CA GLU A 160 -5.94 -2.43 13.45
C GLU A 160 -6.36 -3.90 13.38
N PHE A 161 -7.63 -4.17 13.61
CA PHE A 161 -8.23 -5.51 13.59
C PHE A 161 -9.53 -5.54 12.81
N ALA A 162 -9.88 -6.73 12.32
CA ALA A 162 -11.16 -6.99 11.66
C ALA A 162 -11.68 -8.38 12.04
N THR A 163 -13.01 -8.51 12.04
CA THR A 163 -13.70 -9.79 12.23
C THR A 163 -14.04 -10.41 10.87
N VAL A 164 -13.77 -11.70 10.72
CA VAL A 164 -14.06 -12.46 9.50
C VAL A 164 -15.54 -12.81 9.41
N ILE A 165 -16.17 -12.44 8.29
CA ILE A 165 -17.60 -12.68 8.02
C ILE A 165 -17.81 -13.33 6.66
N ALA A 166 -18.92 -14.05 6.47
CA ALA A 166 -19.48 -14.43 5.18
C ALA A 166 -20.95 -14.86 5.36
N ASP A 167 -21.74 -14.74 4.31
CA ASP A 167 -23.16 -15.09 4.30
C ASP A 167 -23.41 -16.61 4.33
N SER A 168 -22.39 -17.40 4.00
CA SER A 168 -22.47 -18.87 3.96
C SER A 168 -21.11 -19.51 4.21
N GLY A 169 -21.14 -20.78 4.64
CA GLY A 169 -19.95 -21.54 4.98
C GLY A 169 -19.52 -21.33 6.43
N SER A 170 -18.40 -21.91 6.83
CA SER A 170 -17.82 -21.82 8.17
C SER A 170 -16.45 -21.15 8.21
N THR A 171 -15.86 -20.89 7.04
CA THR A 171 -14.49 -20.34 6.91
C THR A 171 -14.36 -19.47 5.66
N VAL A 172 -13.42 -18.52 5.69
CA VAL A 172 -12.99 -17.73 4.54
C VAL A 172 -11.53 -18.04 4.20
N ASN A 173 -11.23 -18.15 2.91
CA ASN A 173 -9.88 -18.46 2.44
C ASN A 173 -8.93 -17.27 2.59
N MET A 174 -7.84 -17.45 3.31
CA MET A 174 -6.67 -16.59 3.31
C MET A 174 -5.66 -17.11 2.29
N ARG A 175 -5.16 -16.25 1.39
CA ARG A 175 -4.35 -16.63 0.23
C ARG A 175 -2.98 -15.96 0.25
N THR A 176 -2.01 -16.54 -0.47
CA THR A 176 -0.63 -16.01 -0.55
C THR A 176 -0.52 -14.66 -1.27
N LYS A 177 -1.49 -14.31 -2.13
CA LYS A 177 -1.54 -13.05 -2.90
C LYS A 177 -2.99 -12.56 -2.98
N ALA A 178 -3.17 -11.28 -3.29
CA ALA A 178 -4.45 -10.63 -3.51
C ALA A 178 -5.10 -11.08 -4.85
N LYS A 179 -5.34 -12.38 -4.99
CA LYS A 179 -5.91 -13.00 -6.20
C LYS A 179 -6.65 -14.29 -5.84
N SER A 180 -7.84 -14.50 -6.43
CA SER A 180 -8.69 -15.67 -6.16
C SER A 180 -8.05 -17.00 -6.55
N THR A 181 -7.14 -17.01 -7.53
CA THR A 181 -6.38 -18.19 -7.98
C THR A 181 -5.06 -18.40 -7.22
N ALA A 182 -4.69 -17.52 -6.29
CA ALA A 182 -3.48 -17.69 -5.50
C ALA A 182 -3.59 -18.88 -4.54
N ALA A 183 -2.45 -19.46 -4.18
CA ALA A 183 -2.40 -20.61 -3.26
C ALA A 183 -3.04 -20.26 -1.91
N LEU A 184 -3.72 -21.25 -1.34
CA LEU A 184 -4.31 -21.14 -0.01
C LEU A 184 -3.22 -21.13 1.05
N VAL A 185 -3.28 -20.17 1.97
CA VAL A 185 -2.45 -20.15 3.20
C VAL A 185 -3.18 -20.86 4.31
N GLU A 186 -4.45 -20.48 4.53
CA GLU A 186 -5.28 -21.02 5.61
C GLU A 186 -6.77 -20.76 5.33
N ARG A 187 -7.63 -21.56 5.96
CA ARG A 187 -9.07 -21.30 6.05
C ARG A 187 -9.38 -20.71 7.41
N VAL A 188 -9.71 -19.43 7.45
CA VAL A 188 -9.97 -18.69 8.67
C VAL A 188 -11.44 -18.83 9.07
N PRO A 189 -11.77 -19.25 10.29
CA PRO A 189 -13.15 -19.40 10.75
C PRO A 189 -13.93 -18.08 10.71
N LEU A 190 -15.25 -18.15 10.48
CA LEU A 190 -16.14 -17.00 10.68
C LEU A 190 -16.12 -16.58 12.14
N GLY A 191 -16.21 -15.27 12.39
CA GLY A 191 -16.08 -14.67 13.73
C GLY A 191 -14.64 -14.58 14.24
N ALA A 192 -13.65 -15.13 13.52
CA ALA A 192 -12.25 -14.99 13.92
C ALA A 192 -11.78 -13.54 13.76
N ARG A 193 -11.02 -13.08 14.74
CA ARG A 193 -10.33 -11.77 14.73
C ARG A 193 -9.01 -11.89 13.99
N VAL A 194 -8.76 -10.99 13.06
CA VAL A 194 -7.51 -10.89 12.28
C VAL A 194 -6.90 -9.50 12.41
N GLU A 195 -5.56 -9.43 12.49
CA GLU A 195 -4.82 -8.16 12.44
C GLU A 195 -4.78 -7.66 10.99
N VAL A 196 -5.18 -6.42 10.75
CA VAL A 196 -5.17 -5.78 9.44
C VAL A 196 -3.79 -5.16 9.19
N LEU A 197 -3.12 -5.61 8.15
CA LEU A 197 -1.76 -5.16 7.80
C LEU A 197 -1.73 -4.20 6.61
N GLY A 198 -2.86 -4.02 5.91
CA GLY A 198 -2.96 -3.13 4.75
C GLY A 198 -3.99 -3.61 3.73
N THR A 199 -4.34 -2.75 2.79
CA THR A 199 -5.28 -3.05 1.71
C THR A 199 -4.59 -3.20 0.36
N CYS A 200 -5.22 -3.95 -0.56
CA CYS A 200 -4.75 -4.20 -1.91
C CYS A 200 -5.97 -4.32 -2.83
N GLY A 201 -6.55 -3.19 -3.24
CA GLY A 201 -7.81 -3.15 -3.95
C GLY A 201 -8.94 -3.80 -3.14
N SER A 202 -9.64 -4.79 -3.75
CA SER A 202 -10.69 -5.57 -3.09
C SER A 202 -10.17 -6.64 -2.11
N TRP A 203 -8.87 -6.61 -1.76
CA TRP A 203 -8.23 -7.54 -0.84
C TRP A 203 -7.60 -6.80 0.32
N THR A 204 -7.64 -7.41 1.50
CA THR A 204 -6.97 -6.93 2.71
C THR A 204 -5.88 -7.92 3.09
N LYS A 205 -4.67 -7.43 3.33
CA LYS A 205 -3.58 -8.20 3.92
C LYS A 205 -3.84 -8.33 5.41
N VAL A 206 -3.92 -9.56 5.87
CA VAL A 206 -4.23 -9.87 7.26
C VAL A 206 -3.23 -10.84 7.85
N LYS A 207 -3.14 -10.83 9.19
CA LYS A 207 -2.43 -11.83 9.97
C LYS A 207 -3.42 -12.56 10.88
N PHE A 208 -3.39 -13.88 10.83
CA PHE A 208 -4.15 -14.77 11.68
C PHE A 208 -3.19 -15.76 12.36
N GLY A 209 -3.12 -15.72 13.68
CA GLY A 209 -2.09 -16.42 14.43
C GLY A 209 -0.67 -16.02 13.99
N SER A 210 0.15 -16.98 13.59
CA SER A 210 1.50 -16.74 13.06
C SER A 210 1.57 -16.55 11.54
N ARG A 211 0.45 -16.71 10.82
CA ARG A 211 0.40 -16.71 9.36
C ARG A 211 -0.11 -15.37 8.82
N THR A 212 0.46 -14.96 7.69
CA THR A 212 0.06 -13.74 6.97
C THR A 212 -0.43 -14.09 5.58
N GLY A 213 -1.50 -13.47 5.13
CA GLY A 213 -2.06 -13.69 3.80
C GLY A 213 -3.03 -12.58 3.39
N TYR A 214 -3.78 -12.82 2.33
CA TYR A 214 -4.77 -11.90 1.77
C TYR A 214 -6.16 -12.50 1.83
N MET A 215 -7.13 -11.74 2.30
CA MET A 215 -8.56 -12.06 2.29
C MET A 215 -9.29 -11.00 1.48
N MET A 216 -10.40 -11.35 0.82
CA MET A 216 -11.21 -10.32 0.16
C MET A 216 -11.81 -9.40 1.22
N THR A 217 -11.70 -8.09 1.02
CA THR A 217 -12.14 -7.05 1.96
C THR A 217 -13.62 -7.19 2.34
N LYS A 218 -14.47 -7.64 1.40
CA LYS A 218 -15.89 -7.88 1.66
C LYS A 218 -16.19 -8.95 2.73
N PHE A 219 -15.21 -9.77 3.09
CA PHE A 219 -15.31 -10.77 4.14
C PHE A 219 -14.73 -10.31 5.48
N LEU A 220 -14.51 -9.01 5.64
CA LEU A 220 -13.93 -8.42 6.83
C LEU A 220 -14.80 -7.24 7.28
N ILE A 221 -15.19 -7.24 8.55
CA ILE A 221 -15.74 -6.07 9.22
C ILE A 221 -14.60 -5.47 10.06
N ALA A 222 -14.24 -4.23 9.75
CA ALA A 222 -13.25 -3.48 10.53
C ALA A 222 -13.76 -3.33 11.97
N GLU A 223 -12.89 -3.60 12.94
CA GLU A 223 -13.13 -3.23 14.32
C GLU A 223 -12.66 -1.77 14.46
N ASP A 224 -13.59 -0.83 14.69
CA ASP A 224 -13.21 0.51 15.08
C ASP A 224 -12.40 0.42 16.37
N GLU A 225 -11.38 1.26 16.55
CA GLU A 225 -10.67 1.40 17.83
C GLU A 225 -11.72 1.66 18.91
N GLN A 226 -12.10 0.60 19.58
CA GLN A 226 -12.96 0.69 20.74
C GLN A 226 -12.04 0.81 21.94
N GLU A 227 -12.14 1.92 22.63
CA GLU A 227 -11.84 1.92 24.04
C GLU A 227 -12.46 0.66 24.67
N PRO A 228 -11.74 -0.04 25.55
CA PRO A 228 -12.24 -1.28 26.13
C PRO A 228 -13.63 -1.03 26.72
N ASP A 229 -14.56 -1.91 26.40
CA ASP A 229 -15.98 -1.88 26.81
C ASP A 229 -16.19 -1.86 28.35
N GLU A 230 -15.10 -1.82 29.12
CA GLU A 230 -15.12 -1.91 30.59
C GLU A 230 -15.69 -0.65 31.27
N ASP A 231 -15.64 0.52 30.59
CA ASP A 231 -16.15 1.79 31.15
C ASP A 231 -17.52 2.21 30.59
N LEU A 232 -18.12 1.47 29.65
CA LEU A 232 -19.43 1.80 29.10
C LEU A 232 -20.56 1.18 29.93
N THR A 233 -21.57 2.00 30.24
CA THR A 233 -22.82 1.52 30.85
C THR A 233 -23.56 0.54 29.93
N LEU A 234 -24.43 -0.28 30.51
CA LEU A 234 -25.22 -1.25 29.74
C LEU A 234 -26.08 -0.57 28.67
N GLU A 235 -26.57 0.64 28.91
CA GLU A 235 -27.38 1.43 27.98
C GLU A 235 -26.54 1.92 26.78
N GLU A 236 -25.32 2.36 27.01
CA GLU A 236 -24.40 2.78 25.97
C GLU A 236 -23.99 1.59 25.09
N ARG A 237 -23.79 0.41 25.68
CA ARG A 237 -23.49 -0.84 24.94
C ARG A 237 -24.67 -1.27 24.06
N VAL A 238 -25.91 -1.18 24.57
CA VAL A 238 -27.13 -1.48 23.81
C VAL A 238 -27.30 -0.51 22.64
N THR A 239 -27.20 0.79 22.88
CA THR A 239 -27.31 1.83 21.85
C THR A 239 -26.27 1.63 20.73
N ARG A 240 -25.09 1.16 21.08
CA ARG A 240 -24.00 0.86 20.14
C ARG A 240 -24.30 -0.36 19.28
N LEU A 241 -24.86 -1.42 19.87
CA LEU A 241 -25.30 -2.62 19.16
C LEU A 241 -26.45 -2.31 18.19
N GLU A 242 -27.41 -1.51 18.60
CA GLU A 242 -28.53 -1.06 17.76
C GLU A 242 -28.05 -0.27 16.54
N LYS A 243 -27.08 0.65 16.70
CA LYS A 243 -26.45 1.36 15.56
C LYS A 243 -25.74 0.40 14.59
N ARG A 244 -25.08 -0.65 15.11
CA ARG A 244 -24.41 -1.65 14.29
C ARG A 244 -25.40 -2.51 13.51
N VAL A 245 -26.52 -2.89 14.11
CA VAL A 245 -27.61 -3.61 13.43
C VAL A 245 -28.22 -2.75 12.34
N ALA A 246 -28.53 -1.49 12.62
CA ALA A 246 -29.09 -0.55 11.65
C ALA A 246 -28.14 -0.32 10.45
N MET A 247 -26.81 -0.27 10.66
CA MET A 247 -25.84 -0.19 9.57
C MET A 247 -25.79 -1.45 8.70
N LEU A 248 -26.02 -2.62 9.26
CA LEU A 248 -26.08 -3.88 8.52
C LEU A 248 -27.35 -3.94 7.66
N GLU A 249 -28.48 -3.53 8.23
CA GLU A 249 -29.78 -3.49 7.52
C GLU A 249 -29.81 -2.47 6.37
N MET A 250 -29.12 -1.32 6.51
CA MET A 250 -28.97 -0.34 5.41
C MET A 250 -28.14 -0.87 4.23
N LYS A 251 -27.21 -1.80 4.46
CA LYS A 251 -26.43 -2.43 3.38
C LYS A 251 -27.25 -3.46 2.58
N ASP A 252 -28.18 -4.14 3.21
CA ASP A 252 -29.03 -5.13 2.55
C ASP A 252 -30.17 -4.48 1.73
N GLY A 253 -30.55 -3.23 2.05
CA GLY A 253 -31.58 -2.48 1.34
C GLY A 253 -31.14 -1.75 0.07
N ALA A 254 -29.87 -1.78 -0.30
CA ALA A 254 -29.32 -1.06 -1.48
C ALA A 254 -29.14 -1.96 -2.72
N VAL A 255 -29.71 -3.17 -2.74
CA VAL A 255 -29.75 -4.07 -3.90
C VAL A 255 -31.21 -4.36 -4.22
N GLY A 256 -31.84 -3.42 -4.89
CA GLY A 256 -33.16 -3.51 -5.47
C GLY A 256 -33.17 -2.78 -6.81
#